data_80b6577416c569f92bdc681562ee67a4
#
_entry.id   80b6577416c569f92bdc681562ee67a4
#
_cell.length_a   1.000
_cell.length_b   1.000
_cell.length_c   1.000
_cell.angle_alpha   90.00
_cell.angle_beta   90.00
_cell.angle_gamma   90.00
#
_symmetry.space_group_name_H-M   'P 1'
#
loop_
_entity.id
_entity.type
_entity.pdbx_description
1 polymer ?
#
loop_
_entity_poly.entity_id
_entity_poly.type
_entity_poly.pdbx_seq_one_letter_code
_entity_poly.pdbx_strand_id
1 'polypeptide(L)'
;MTSRAKILLIDNDIDFIDMNKAVLEHNGFEVFFAYNSREGYELARLEKPDLIVLDLMMEEHDSGFTLAKRLKQDPAMKHIPVLMLTAVSDRTGFEFSQDKDGYWMKTDAFIDKPCPPKDLMIKIEEMLSKIKEQS
;
A
#
# COMPACT_ATOMS: atom_id res chain seq x y z
N MET A 1 18.87 -16.14 4.03
CA MET A 1 18.78 -15.32 2.81
C MET A 1 18.07 -14.01 3.09
N THR A 2 18.57 -12.95 2.52
CA THR A 2 17.92 -11.65 2.67
C THR A 2 16.73 -11.55 1.71
N SER A 3 15.62 -11.04 2.22
CA SER A 3 14.46 -10.76 1.39
C SER A 3 14.72 -9.50 0.55
N ARG A 4 13.98 -9.39 -0.57
CA ARG A 4 14.11 -8.24 -1.46
C ARG A 4 13.67 -6.94 -0.79
N ALA A 5 12.53 -6.99 -0.12
CA ALA A 5 11.96 -5.85 0.59
C ALA A 5 10.84 -6.34 1.48
N LYS A 6 10.44 -5.50 2.44
CA LYS A 6 9.30 -5.78 3.29
C LYS A 6 8.06 -5.10 2.73
N ILE A 7 7.02 -5.86 2.48
CA ILE A 7 5.76 -5.36 1.93
C ILE A 7 4.65 -5.61 2.96
N LEU A 8 3.88 -4.57 3.26
CA LEU A 8 2.71 -4.71 4.14
C LEU A 8 1.45 -4.59 3.30
N LEU A 9 0.61 -5.63 3.34
CA LEU A 9 -0.67 -5.67 2.64
C LEU A 9 -1.78 -5.37 3.64
N ILE A 10 -2.60 -4.37 3.38
CA ILE A 10 -3.73 -4.01 4.25
C ILE A 10 -5.01 -4.05 3.42
N ASP A 11 -5.84 -5.06 3.66
CA ASP A 11 -7.07 -5.27 2.91
C ASP A 11 -7.96 -6.22 3.72
N ASN A 12 -9.27 -5.99 3.75
CA ASN A 12 -10.16 -6.88 4.47
C ASN A 12 -10.57 -8.11 3.64
N ASP A 13 -10.13 -8.21 2.40
CA ASP A 13 -10.39 -9.34 1.54
C ASP A 13 -9.31 -10.41 1.75
N ILE A 14 -9.68 -11.47 2.45
CA ILE A 14 -8.74 -12.54 2.80
C ILE A 14 -8.15 -13.21 1.55
N ASP A 15 -8.98 -13.45 0.54
CA ASP A 15 -8.51 -14.08 -0.70
C ASP A 15 -7.50 -13.20 -1.42
N PHE A 16 -7.74 -11.90 -1.47
CA PHE A 16 -6.79 -10.95 -2.05
C PHE A 16 -5.44 -11.01 -1.33
N ILE A 17 -5.47 -10.99 -0.01
CA ILE A 17 -4.25 -11.06 0.81
C ILE A 17 -3.52 -12.38 0.53
N ASP A 18 -4.23 -13.51 0.59
CA ASP A 18 -3.60 -14.82 0.40
C ASP A 18 -2.94 -14.96 -0.96
N MET A 19 -3.63 -14.56 -2.03
CA MET A 19 -3.10 -14.66 -3.38
C MET A 19 -1.86 -13.78 -3.57
N ASN A 20 -1.93 -12.56 -3.11
CA ASN A 20 -0.82 -11.63 -3.31
C ASN A 20 0.37 -11.96 -2.42
N LYS A 21 0.11 -12.39 -1.19
CA LYS A 21 1.16 -12.84 -0.30
C LYS A 21 1.95 -14.00 -0.92
N ALA A 22 1.24 -14.98 -1.48
CA ALA A 22 1.88 -16.14 -2.09
C ALA A 22 2.79 -15.73 -3.26
N VAL A 23 2.29 -14.88 -4.14
CA VAL A 23 3.06 -14.43 -5.30
C VAL A 23 4.27 -13.61 -4.88
N LEU A 24 4.10 -12.70 -3.94
CA LEU A 24 5.20 -11.84 -3.50
C LEU A 24 6.27 -12.64 -2.77
N GLU A 25 5.86 -13.55 -1.89
CA GLU A 25 6.84 -14.39 -1.18
C GLU A 25 7.60 -15.31 -2.12
N HIS A 26 6.90 -15.85 -3.12
CA HIS A 26 7.55 -16.68 -4.14
C HIS A 26 8.64 -15.90 -4.88
N ASN A 27 8.49 -14.60 -4.99
CA ASN A 27 9.45 -13.73 -5.66
C ASN A 27 10.45 -13.06 -4.72
N GLY A 28 10.52 -13.53 -3.48
CA GLY A 28 11.57 -13.12 -2.55
C GLY A 28 11.25 -11.98 -1.63
N PHE A 29 10.02 -11.47 -1.64
CA PHE A 29 9.62 -10.40 -0.72
C PHE A 29 9.23 -10.98 0.63
N GLU A 30 9.48 -10.21 1.69
CA GLU A 30 8.96 -10.52 3.01
C GLU A 30 7.62 -9.81 3.16
N VAL A 31 6.55 -10.56 3.46
CA VAL A 31 5.20 -10.01 3.44
C VAL A 31 4.56 -10.06 4.82
N PHE A 32 4.06 -8.91 5.24
CA PHE A 32 3.21 -8.78 6.42
C PHE A 32 1.82 -8.40 5.95
N PHE A 33 0.79 -8.68 6.73
CA PHE A 33 -0.56 -8.36 6.31
C PHE A 33 -1.45 -8.01 7.50
N ALA A 34 -2.49 -7.25 7.21
CA ALA A 34 -3.51 -6.89 8.18
C ALA A 34 -4.86 -6.82 7.48
N TYR A 35 -5.92 -7.16 8.19
CA TYR A 35 -7.27 -7.17 7.61
C TYR A 35 -8.08 -5.93 7.98
N ASN A 36 -7.50 -5.01 8.73
CA ASN A 36 -8.19 -3.77 9.09
C ASN A 36 -7.17 -2.65 9.32
N SER A 37 -7.67 -1.43 9.42
CA SER A 37 -6.84 -0.24 9.53
C SER A 37 -6.01 -0.20 10.81
N ARG A 38 -6.60 -0.62 11.91
CA ARG A 38 -5.92 -0.60 13.20
C ARG A 38 -4.70 -1.51 13.21
N GLU A 39 -4.89 -2.75 12.78
CA GLU A 39 -3.80 -3.71 12.70
C GLU A 39 -2.75 -3.27 11.70
N GLY A 40 -3.20 -2.71 10.57
CA GLY A 40 -2.29 -2.20 9.55
C GLY A 40 -1.38 -1.11 10.07
N TYR A 41 -1.94 -0.18 10.81
CA TYR A 41 -1.15 0.90 11.40
C TYR A 41 -0.13 0.37 12.39
N GLU A 42 -0.55 -0.55 13.25
CA GLU A 42 0.33 -1.13 14.24
C GLU A 42 1.50 -1.89 13.61
N LEU A 43 1.20 -2.69 12.56
CA LEU A 43 2.24 -3.40 11.84
C LEU A 43 3.20 -2.46 11.12
N ALA A 44 2.69 -1.39 10.55
CA ALA A 44 3.54 -0.39 9.90
C ALA A 44 4.55 0.19 10.89
N ARG A 45 4.11 0.46 12.11
CA ARG A 45 5.00 0.98 13.15
C ARG A 45 6.04 -0.04 13.59
N LEU A 46 5.61 -1.29 13.76
CA LEU A 46 6.49 -2.34 14.27
C LEU A 46 7.50 -2.80 13.24
N GLU A 47 7.04 -3.04 12.02
CA GLU A 47 7.86 -3.68 10.99
C GLU A 47 8.56 -2.70 10.08
N LYS A 48 8.09 -1.47 10.00
CA LYS A 48 8.65 -0.42 9.15
C LYS A 48 8.87 -0.95 7.73
N PRO A 49 7.77 -1.30 7.03
CA PRO A 49 7.90 -1.89 5.70
C PRO A 49 8.50 -0.91 4.70
N ASP A 50 9.02 -1.46 3.62
CA ASP A 50 9.56 -0.65 2.53
C ASP A 50 8.47 -0.10 1.64
N LEU A 51 7.30 -0.74 1.64
CA LEU A 51 6.15 -0.31 0.85
C LEU A 51 4.88 -0.87 1.47
N ILE A 52 3.82 -0.07 1.44
CA ILE A 52 2.51 -0.48 1.95
C ILE A 52 1.52 -0.54 0.78
N VAL A 53 0.80 -1.67 0.67
CA VAL A 53 -0.32 -1.81 -0.27
C VAL A 53 -1.59 -1.69 0.56
N LEU A 54 -2.40 -0.68 0.27
CA LEU A 54 -3.54 -0.33 1.11
C LEU A 54 -4.82 -0.23 0.29
N ASP A 55 -5.82 -1.05 0.65
CA ASP A 55 -7.15 -0.93 0.08
C ASP A 55 -7.85 0.26 0.71
N LEU A 56 -8.27 1.21 -0.10
CA LEU A 56 -8.93 2.42 0.40
C LEU A 56 -10.36 2.18 0.85
N MET A 57 -10.96 1.08 0.42
CA MET A 57 -12.38 0.79 0.64
C MET A 57 -12.56 -0.42 1.56
N MET A 58 -11.89 -0.40 2.72
CA MET A 58 -12.03 -1.50 3.67
C MET A 58 -13.32 -1.34 4.51
N GLU A 59 -13.29 -1.78 5.70
CA GLU A 59 -14.36 -1.88 6.69
C GLU A 59 -15.50 -0.87 6.54
N GLU A 60 -15.16 0.40 6.39
CA GLU A 60 -16.10 1.48 6.14
C GLU A 60 -15.71 2.17 4.85
N HIS A 61 -16.61 2.96 4.32
CA HIS A 61 -16.44 3.57 3.01
C HIS A 61 -15.08 4.27 2.82
N ASP A 62 -14.60 4.95 3.84
CA ASP A 62 -13.37 5.75 3.72
C ASP A 62 -12.29 5.38 4.73
N SER A 63 -12.38 4.21 5.37
CA SER A 63 -11.43 3.84 6.41
C SER A 63 -10.00 3.70 5.90
N GLY A 64 -9.83 3.16 4.69
CA GLY A 64 -8.50 3.05 4.10
C GLY A 64 -7.92 4.41 3.75
N PHE A 65 -8.73 5.31 3.27
CA PHE A 65 -8.30 6.67 2.98
C PHE A 65 -7.85 7.40 4.25
N THR A 66 -8.61 7.22 5.33
CA THR A 66 -8.25 7.79 6.62
C THR A 66 -6.91 7.28 7.11
N LEU A 67 -6.68 5.96 6.97
CA LEU A 67 -5.40 5.36 7.33
C LEU A 67 -4.27 5.91 6.49
N ALA A 68 -4.49 6.07 5.19
CA ALA A 68 -3.47 6.61 4.30
C ALA A 68 -3.04 8.01 4.75
N LYS A 69 -4.01 8.87 5.07
CA LYS A 69 -3.71 10.20 5.58
C LYS A 69 -2.92 10.14 6.88
N ARG A 70 -3.33 9.26 7.78
CA ARG A 70 -2.67 9.12 9.07
C ARG A 70 -1.23 8.71 8.92
N LEU A 71 -0.95 7.78 7.99
CA LEU A 71 0.42 7.35 7.71
C LEU A 71 1.26 8.51 7.17
N LYS A 72 0.69 9.33 6.30
CA LYS A 72 1.42 10.45 5.70
C LYS A 72 1.64 11.60 6.68
N GLN A 73 0.88 11.65 7.74
CA GLN A 73 1.04 12.66 8.79
C GLN A 73 2.00 12.23 9.89
N ASP A 74 2.35 10.95 9.95
CA ASP A 74 3.22 10.41 10.98
C ASP A 74 4.69 10.60 10.55
N PRO A 75 5.49 11.36 11.31
CA PRO A 75 6.89 11.60 10.94
C PRO A 75 7.71 10.33 10.78
N ALA A 76 7.35 9.27 11.49
CA ALA A 76 8.08 7.98 11.42
C ALA A 76 7.72 7.17 10.18
N MET A 77 6.57 7.44 9.55
CA MET A 77 6.06 6.61 8.47
C MET A 77 5.75 7.36 7.18
N LYS A 78 5.75 8.69 7.20
CA LYS A 78 5.36 9.46 6.02
C LYS A 78 6.25 9.21 4.80
N HIS A 79 7.46 8.75 5.01
CA HIS A 79 8.41 8.46 3.93
C HIS A 79 8.15 7.11 3.26
N ILE A 80 7.34 6.25 3.86
CA ILE A 80 7.05 4.93 3.31
C ILE A 80 6.08 5.09 2.13
N PRO A 81 6.44 4.62 0.93
CA PRO A 81 5.53 4.73 -0.22
C PRO A 81 4.30 3.86 -0.02
N VAL A 82 3.15 4.38 -0.42
CA VAL A 82 1.87 3.68 -0.29
C VAL A 82 1.28 3.47 -1.68
N LEU A 83 1.01 2.22 -2.01
CA LEU A 83 0.28 1.86 -3.22
C LEU A 83 -1.18 1.67 -2.82
N MET A 84 -2.03 2.59 -3.28
CA MET A 84 -3.42 2.62 -2.87
C MET A 84 -4.30 1.90 -3.89
N LEU A 85 -5.10 0.96 -3.40
CA LEU A 85 -6.04 0.21 -4.24
C LEU A 85 -7.41 0.86 -4.13
N THR A 86 -8.04 1.11 -5.27
CA THR A 86 -9.33 1.78 -5.29
C THR A 86 -10.19 1.25 -6.43
N ALA A 87 -11.51 1.30 -6.26
CA ALA A 87 -12.42 1.02 -7.36
C ALA A 87 -12.42 2.22 -8.31
N VAL A 88 -12.62 1.95 -9.61
CA VAL A 88 -12.62 3.00 -10.62
C VAL A 88 -13.62 4.10 -10.27
N SER A 89 -14.78 3.73 -9.74
CA SER A 89 -15.82 4.69 -9.37
C SER A 89 -15.41 5.67 -8.28
N ASP A 90 -14.41 5.31 -7.46
CA ASP A 90 -13.98 6.12 -6.33
C ASP A 90 -12.75 6.96 -6.65
N ARG A 91 -12.07 6.64 -7.73
CA ARG A 91 -10.78 7.20 -8.08
C ARG A 91 -10.79 8.72 -8.27
N THR A 92 -11.85 9.22 -8.88
CA THR A 92 -11.96 10.64 -9.18
C THR A 92 -11.83 11.51 -7.94
N GLY A 93 -12.52 11.14 -6.88
CA GLY A 93 -12.45 11.89 -5.64
C GLY A 93 -11.07 11.88 -5.01
N PHE A 94 -10.39 10.73 -5.04
CA PHE A 94 -9.06 10.61 -4.48
C PHE A 94 -8.02 11.40 -5.25
N GLU A 95 -8.12 11.43 -6.57
CA GLU A 95 -7.20 12.20 -7.39
C GLU A 95 -7.29 13.69 -7.09
N PHE A 96 -8.48 14.20 -6.89
CA PHE A 96 -8.66 15.60 -6.51
C PHE A 96 -8.08 15.88 -5.13
N SER A 97 -8.30 15.00 -4.19
CA SER A 97 -7.76 15.15 -2.85
C SER A 97 -6.24 15.14 -2.84
N GLN A 98 -5.66 14.29 -3.68
CA GLN A 98 -4.22 14.20 -3.80
C GLN A 98 -3.61 15.54 -4.20
N ASP A 99 -4.18 16.20 -5.19
CA ASP A 99 -3.67 17.46 -5.68
C ASP A 99 -3.82 18.60 -4.68
N LYS A 100 -4.92 18.60 -3.94
CA LYS A 100 -5.25 19.70 -3.03
C LYS A 100 -4.54 19.60 -1.69
N ASP A 101 -4.46 18.39 -1.15
CA ASP A 101 -4.07 18.21 0.24
C ASP A 101 -2.55 18.16 0.44
N GLY A 102 -1.79 17.81 -0.60
CA GLY A 102 -0.33 17.75 -0.47
C GLY A 102 0.19 16.65 0.43
N TYR A 103 -0.64 15.68 0.78
CA TYR A 103 -0.22 14.57 1.64
C TYR A 103 0.67 13.57 0.90
N TRP A 104 0.50 13.48 -0.41
CA TRP A 104 1.05 12.39 -1.19
C TRP A 104 2.43 12.73 -1.72
N MET A 105 3.31 11.75 -1.67
CA MET A 105 4.64 11.89 -2.22
C MET A 105 4.66 11.42 -3.67
N LYS A 106 5.68 11.80 -4.42
CA LYS A 106 5.86 11.29 -5.79
C LYS A 106 6.00 9.77 -5.83
N THR A 107 6.42 9.18 -4.70
CA THR A 107 6.59 7.73 -4.59
C THR A 107 5.28 6.99 -4.26
N ASP A 108 4.22 7.71 -3.95
CA ASP A 108 2.91 7.08 -3.73
C ASP A 108 2.21 6.87 -5.07
N ALA A 109 1.32 5.89 -5.13
CA ALA A 109 0.62 5.57 -6.38
C ALA A 109 -0.77 4.99 -6.11
N PHE A 110 -1.58 4.99 -7.14
CA PHE A 110 -2.91 4.37 -7.13
C PHE A 110 -2.95 3.26 -8.17
N ILE A 111 -3.74 2.22 -7.90
CA ILE A 111 -4.02 1.18 -8.87
C ILE A 111 -5.47 0.75 -8.72
N ASP A 112 -6.13 0.47 -9.83
CA ASP A 112 -7.55 0.10 -9.82
C ASP A 112 -7.76 -1.38 -9.53
N LYS A 113 -8.75 -1.69 -8.73
CA LYS A 113 -9.24 -3.06 -8.57
C LYS A 113 -10.25 -3.38 -9.68
N PRO A 114 -10.32 -4.61 -10.16
CA PRO A 114 -9.53 -5.76 -9.76
C PRO A 114 -8.10 -5.68 -10.31
N CYS A 115 -7.14 -6.13 -9.50
CA CYS A 115 -5.74 -6.10 -9.88
C CYS A 115 -5.15 -7.50 -9.71
N PRO A 116 -4.80 -8.19 -10.81
CA PRO A 116 -4.18 -9.51 -10.70
C PRO A 116 -2.85 -9.45 -9.94
N PRO A 117 -2.49 -10.51 -9.21
CA PRO A 117 -1.26 -10.50 -8.43
C PRO A 117 0.00 -10.17 -9.23
N LYS A 118 0.08 -10.61 -10.47
CA LYS A 118 1.21 -10.31 -11.33
C LYS A 118 1.34 -8.81 -11.58
N ASP A 119 0.21 -8.14 -11.85
CA ASP A 119 0.21 -6.71 -12.12
C ASP A 119 0.57 -5.92 -10.86
N LEU A 120 0.06 -6.36 -9.72
CA LEU A 120 0.40 -5.73 -8.45
C LEU A 120 1.90 -5.85 -8.16
N MET A 121 2.47 -7.03 -8.40
CA MET A 121 3.90 -7.23 -8.18
C MET A 121 4.74 -6.33 -9.09
N ILE A 122 4.36 -6.21 -10.35
CA ILE A 122 5.07 -5.34 -11.29
C ILE A 122 5.04 -3.90 -10.80
N LYS A 123 3.89 -3.45 -10.34
CA LYS A 123 3.76 -2.09 -9.81
C LYS A 123 4.62 -1.87 -8.57
N ILE A 124 4.65 -2.84 -7.68
CA ILE A 124 5.50 -2.78 -6.50
C ILE A 124 6.97 -2.66 -6.90
N GLU A 125 7.40 -3.48 -7.87
CA GLU A 125 8.79 -3.44 -8.34
C GLU A 125 9.13 -2.09 -8.96
N GLU A 126 8.22 -1.52 -9.74
CA GLU A 126 8.42 -0.19 -10.30
C GLU A 126 8.59 0.88 -9.22
N MET A 127 7.74 0.84 -8.20
CA MET A 127 7.80 1.81 -7.13
C MET A 127 9.10 1.71 -6.34
N LEU A 128 9.53 0.50 -6.05
CA LEU A 128 10.78 0.28 -5.32
C LEU A 128 11.99 0.73 -6.12
N SER A 129 11.96 0.53 -7.45
CA SER A 129 13.03 1.00 -8.32
C SER A 129 13.15 2.52 -8.33
N LYS A 130 12.00 3.22 -8.36
CA LYS A 130 12.00 4.68 -8.33
C LYS A 130 12.58 5.23 -7.03
N ILE A 131 12.31 4.55 -5.93
CA ILE A 131 12.84 4.95 -4.63
C ILE A 131 14.37 4.85 -4.63
N LYS A 132 14.92 3.77 -5.18
CA LYS A 132 16.36 3.60 -5.27
C LYS A 132 17.01 4.68 -6.12
N GLU A 133 16.37 5.07 -7.21
CA GLU A 133 16.88 6.10 -8.09
C GLU A 133 16.93 7.47 -7.43
N GLN A 134 16.06 7.71 -6.46
CA GLN A 134 15.98 8.99 -5.76
C GLN A 134 16.86 9.08 -4.52
N SER A 135 17.43 7.97 -4.10
CA SER A 135 18.23 7.95 -2.88
C SER A 135 19.74 8.16 -3.11
#